data_581f6c8e95c475e8d63cffbe1ec59a73
#
_entry.id   581f6c8e95c475e8d63cffbe1ec59a73
#
_cell.length_a   1.000
_cell.length_b   1.000
_cell.length_c   1.000
_cell.angle_alpha   90.00
_cell.angle_beta   90.00
_cell.angle_gamma   90.00
#
_symmetry.space_group_name_H-M   'P 1'
#
loop_
_entity.id
_entity.type
_entity.pdbx_description
1 polymer ?
#
loop_
_entity_poly.entity_id
_entity_poly.type
_entity_poly.pdbx_seq_one_letter_code
_entity_poly.pdbx_strand_id
1 'polypeptide(L)'
;MKDKTVRFITFTAMGIALVILAQLLGNVLPAGFTVVGPFTGKQLLTGSLVNCVLFVFTGAVGLWSGVIIGLLSSLLAYLFGIGPILPVVPVVACGNALLCLVFGLLRGKLSDWLNVVIAAVLKCGFLWLLVPLVVRAVGVPD
;
A
#
# COMPACT_ATOMS: atom_id res chain seq x y z
N MET A 1 6.71 26.16 14.69
CA MET A 1 7.23 25.34 13.56
C MET A 1 7.68 23.95 14.01
N LYS A 2 8.45 23.82 15.08
CA LYS A 2 8.94 22.52 15.59
C LYS A 2 7.80 21.52 15.87
N ASP A 3 6.71 21.95 16.47
CA ASP A 3 5.60 21.05 16.84
C ASP A 3 4.89 20.42 15.64
N LYS A 4 4.74 21.14 14.54
CA LYS A 4 4.12 20.61 13.31
C LYS A 4 5.00 19.52 12.66
N THR A 5 6.32 19.75 12.65
CA THR A 5 7.28 18.81 12.10
C THR A 5 7.36 17.53 12.96
N VAL A 6 7.44 17.70 14.29
CA VAL A 6 7.44 16.56 15.22
C VAL A 6 6.15 15.76 15.08
N ARG A 7 5.00 16.42 15.03
CA ARG A 7 3.71 15.77 14.83
C ARG A 7 3.67 14.99 13.50
N PHE A 8 4.13 15.59 12.41
CA PHE A 8 4.19 14.94 11.09
C PHE A 8 5.05 13.67 11.14
N ILE A 9 6.26 13.74 11.71
CA ILE A 9 7.18 12.60 11.82
C ILE A 9 6.57 11.50 12.68
N THR A 10 6.02 11.85 13.85
CA THR A 10 5.43 10.87 14.78
C THR A 10 4.26 10.13 14.15
N PHE A 11 3.32 10.85 13.52
CA PHE A 11 2.18 10.22 12.87
C PHE A 11 2.59 9.39 11.66
N THR A 12 3.57 9.86 10.87
CA THR A 12 4.09 9.07 9.73
C THR A 12 4.76 7.78 10.21
N ALA A 13 5.57 7.83 11.26
CA ALA A 13 6.16 6.63 11.85
C ALA A 13 5.11 5.65 12.40
N MET A 14 4.07 6.17 13.04
CA MET A 14 2.94 5.35 13.50
C MET A 14 2.20 4.69 12.33
N GLY A 15 2.00 5.41 11.22
CA GLY A 15 1.40 4.86 10.01
C GLY A 15 2.22 3.72 9.41
N ILE A 16 3.55 3.86 9.36
CA ILE A 16 4.47 2.80 8.91
C ILE A 16 4.32 1.56 9.82
N ALA A 17 4.33 1.74 11.13
CA ALA A 17 4.16 0.64 12.07
C ALA A 17 2.81 -0.07 11.90
N LEU A 18 1.72 0.66 11.67
CA LEU A 18 0.40 0.07 11.43
C LEU A 18 0.34 -0.71 10.12
N VAL A 19 0.99 -0.25 9.06
CA VAL A 19 1.06 -1.01 7.79
C VAL A 19 1.85 -2.30 7.98
N ILE A 20 2.96 -2.26 8.71
CA ILE A 20 3.74 -3.47 9.02
C ILE A 20 2.91 -4.45 9.85
N LEU A 21 2.18 -3.97 10.86
CA LEU A 21 1.26 -4.81 11.65
C LEU A 21 0.16 -5.43 10.79
N ALA A 22 -0.42 -4.68 9.88
CA ALA A 22 -1.44 -5.20 8.95
C ALA A 22 -0.87 -6.33 8.07
N GLN A 23 0.37 -6.20 7.62
CA GLN A 23 1.06 -7.22 6.83
C GLN A 23 1.42 -8.45 7.67
N LEU A 24 1.87 -8.27 8.91
CA LEU A 24 2.12 -9.36 9.86
C LEU A 24 0.84 -10.16 10.16
N LEU A 25 -0.27 -9.47 10.42
CA LEU A 25 -1.58 -10.11 10.60
C LEU A 25 -1.97 -10.94 9.39
N GLY A 26 -1.72 -10.42 8.17
CA GLY A 26 -1.91 -11.18 6.96
C GLY A 26 -1.11 -12.47 6.90
N ASN A 27 0.11 -12.50 7.47
CA ASN A 27 0.94 -13.71 7.48
C ASN A 27 0.49 -14.77 8.47
N VAL A 28 -0.19 -14.39 9.54
CA VAL A 28 -0.77 -15.33 10.52
C VAL A 28 -2.03 -16.03 9.95
N LEU A 29 -2.70 -15.42 8.99
CA LEU A 29 -3.87 -16.01 8.37
C LEU A 29 -3.47 -17.17 7.46
N PRO A 30 -4.18 -18.32 7.56
CA PRO A 30 -3.93 -19.45 6.64
C PRO A 30 -4.17 -19.03 5.19
N ALA A 31 -3.36 -19.53 4.29
CA ALA A 31 -3.48 -19.31 2.84
C ALA A 31 -4.73 -19.98 2.24
N GLY A 32 -5.84 -19.95 2.97
CA GLY A 32 -6.89 -20.96 2.93
C GLY A 32 -7.84 -20.96 1.75
N PHE A 33 -7.90 -19.95 0.86
CA PHE A 33 -8.73 -20.04 -0.34
C PHE A 33 -8.38 -18.96 -1.38
N THR A 34 -8.35 -19.37 -2.62
CA THR A 34 -8.34 -18.47 -3.77
C THR A 34 -9.74 -17.88 -3.93
N VAL A 35 -9.85 -16.56 -3.90
CA VAL A 35 -11.15 -15.89 -4.01
C VAL A 35 -11.50 -15.62 -5.47
N VAL A 36 -10.56 -15.09 -6.24
CA VAL A 36 -10.74 -14.81 -7.67
C VAL A 36 -9.38 -14.84 -8.37
N GLY A 37 -9.20 -15.78 -9.30
CA GLY A 37 -7.97 -15.88 -10.09
C GLY A 37 -6.72 -16.08 -9.20
N PRO A 38 -5.63 -15.36 -9.45
CA PRO A 38 -4.38 -15.52 -8.71
C PRO A 38 -4.40 -14.90 -7.31
N PHE A 39 -5.51 -14.26 -6.90
CA PHE A 39 -5.61 -13.56 -5.62
C PHE A 39 -6.10 -14.48 -4.50
N THR A 40 -5.30 -14.59 -3.45
CA THR A 40 -5.69 -15.31 -2.23
C THR A 40 -6.47 -14.37 -1.30
N GLY A 41 -7.37 -14.94 -0.50
CA GLY A 41 -8.12 -14.18 0.52
C GLY A 41 -7.21 -13.42 1.48
N LYS A 42 -6.04 -13.99 1.80
CA LYS A 42 -4.96 -13.36 2.55
C LYS A 42 -4.48 -12.06 1.91
N GLN A 43 -4.20 -12.08 0.60
CA GLN A 43 -3.71 -10.90 -0.14
C GLN A 43 -4.77 -9.80 -0.22
N LEU A 44 -6.04 -10.18 -0.42
CA LEU A 44 -7.15 -9.22 -0.44
C LEU A 44 -7.33 -8.55 0.91
N LEU A 45 -7.34 -9.31 2.00
CA LEU A 45 -7.49 -8.75 3.34
C LEU A 45 -6.32 -7.85 3.72
N THR A 46 -5.08 -8.33 3.54
CA THR A 46 -3.87 -7.55 3.83
C THR A 46 -3.81 -6.28 2.99
N GLY A 47 -4.09 -6.40 1.68
CA GLY A 47 -4.12 -5.25 0.79
C GLY A 47 -5.17 -4.23 1.17
N SER A 48 -6.37 -4.66 1.59
CA SER A 48 -7.43 -3.78 2.05
C SER A 48 -7.05 -3.05 3.34
N LEU A 49 -6.44 -3.75 4.31
CA LEU A 49 -5.97 -3.14 5.56
C LEU A 49 -4.87 -2.10 5.29
N VAL A 50 -3.89 -2.43 4.45
CA VAL A 50 -2.83 -1.49 4.05
C VAL A 50 -3.42 -0.26 3.37
N ASN A 51 -4.34 -0.44 2.42
CA ASN A 51 -5.00 0.68 1.75
C ASN A 51 -5.79 1.55 2.73
N CYS A 52 -6.50 0.95 3.70
CA CYS A 52 -7.23 1.67 4.73
C CYS A 52 -6.28 2.57 5.55
N VAL A 53 -5.15 2.05 6.00
CA VAL A 53 -4.14 2.84 6.73
C VAL A 53 -3.63 3.99 5.85
N LEU A 54 -3.29 3.72 4.59
CA LEU A 54 -2.81 4.74 3.65
C LEU A 54 -3.84 5.86 3.44
N PHE A 55 -5.12 5.54 3.27
CA PHE A 55 -6.19 6.53 3.13
C PHE A 55 -6.35 7.38 4.40
N VAL A 56 -6.36 6.74 5.56
CA VAL A 56 -6.50 7.44 6.85
C VAL A 56 -5.35 8.43 7.05
N PHE A 57 -4.10 8.00 6.87
CA PHE A 57 -2.95 8.87 7.08
C PHE A 57 -2.81 9.94 6.01
N THR A 58 -3.11 9.64 4.75
CA THR A 58 -3.16 10.67 3.68
C THR A 58 -4.23 11.71 3.99
N GLY A 59 -5.38 11.27 4.51
CA GLY A 59 -6.49 12.14 4.86
C GLY A 59 -6.26 12.97 6.13
N ALA A 60 -5.71 12.38 7.18
CA ALA A 60 -5.59 13.00 8.49
C ALA A 60 -4.29 13.82 8.66
N VAL A 61 -3.18 13.34 8.11
CA VAL A 61 -1.85 13.95 8.27
C VAL A 61 -1.45 14.76 7.04
N GLY A 62 -1.72 14.22 5.86
CA GLY A 62 -1.45 14.88 4.59
C GLY A 62 -0.89 13.96 3.52
N LEU A 63 -0.93 14.43 2.29
CA LEU A 63 -0.50 13.71 1.09
C LEU A 63 0.90 13.10 1.23
N TRP A 64 1.86 13.89 1.65
CA TRP A 64 3.26 13.46 1.78
C TRP A 64 3.47 12.39 2.84
N SER A 65 2.70 12.44 3.95
CA SER A 65 2.72 11.39 4.96
C SER A 65 2.29 10.05 4.36
N GLY A 66 1.17 10.02 3.63
CA GLY A 66 0.70 8.81 2.96
C GLY A 66 1.71 8.25 1.94
N VAL A 67 2.31 9.12 1.11
CA VAL A 67 3.32 8.71 0.12
C VAL A 67 4.55 8.10 0.81
N ILE A 68 5.06 8.74 1.85
CA ILE A 68 6.21 8.23 2.62
C ILE A 68 5.88 6.88 3.28
N ILE A 69 4.71 6.76 3.91
CA ILE A 69 4.25 5.50 4.50
C ILE A 69 4.17 4.42 3.42
N GLY A 70 3.58 4.72 2.26
CA GLY A 70 3.43 3.77 1.16
C GLY A 70 4.75 3.26 0.59
N LEU A 71 5.74 4.14 0.44
CA LEU A 71 7.08 3.78 -0.05
C LEU A 71 7.88 3.00 0.99
N LEU A 72 8.01 3.53 2.20
CA LEU A 72 8.85 2.94 3.23
C LEU A 72 8.29 1.64 3.79
N SER A 73 6.97 1.53 3.95
CA SER A 73 6.36 0.31 4.46
C SER A 73 6.58 -0.90 3.54
N SER A 74 6.59 -0.70 2.22
CA SER A 74 6.86 -1.78 1.26
C SER A 74 8.30 -2.27 1.34
N LEU A 75 9.26 -1.34 1.49
CA LEU A 75 10.67 -1.67 1.66
C LEU A 75 10.93 -2.38 2.99
N LEU A 76 10.38 -1.86 4.08
CA LEU A 76 10.53 -2.45 5.42
C LEU A 76 9.88 -3.84 5.49
N ALA A 77 8.71 -4.02 4.87
CA ALA A 77 8.05 -5.33 4.79
C ALA A 77 8.96 -6.38 4.11
N TYR A 78 9.66 -5.99 3.05
CA TYR A 78 10.65 -6.86 2.41
C TYR A 78 11.81 -7.19 3.36
N LEU A 79 12.37 -6.20 4.05
CA LEU A 79 13.47 -6.41 5.00
C LEU A 79 13.09 -7.33 6.16
N PHE A 80 11.83 -7.31 6.58
CA PHE A 80 11.30 -8.24 7.60
C PHE A 80 10.87 -9.61 7.05
N GLY A 81 11.07 -9.86 5.76
CA GLY A 81 10.69 -11.13 5.13
C GLY A 81 9.18 -11.34 4.99
N ILE A 82 8.38 -10.27 5.10
CA ILE A 82 6.92 -10.31 5.05
C ILE A 82 6.39 -9.91 3.67
N GLY A 83 7.20 -9.17 2.93
CA GLY A 83 6.84 -8.55 1.66
C GLY A 83 6.98 -9.48 0.45
N PRO A 84 6.64 -8.97 -0.73
CA PRO A 84 6.85 -9.67 -1.99
C PRO A 84 8.34 -9.84 -2.31
N ILE A 85 8.65 -10.61 -3.34
CA ILE A 85 10.02 -10.78 -3.85
C ILE A 85 10.64 -9.43 -4.24
N LEU A 86 11.95 -9.30 -4.09
CA LEU A 86 12.70 -8.05 -4.26
C LEU A 86 12.34 -7.25 -5.53
N PRO A 87 12.24 -7.85 -6.73
CA PRO A 87 11.91 -7.10 -7.95
C PRO A 87 10.51 -6.48 -7.94
N VAL A 88 9.59 -7.02 -7.17
CA VAL A 88 8.19 -6.55 -7.06
C VAL A 88 8.04 -5.45 -6.02
N VAL A 89 8.96 -5.35 -5.06
CA VAL A 89 8.92 -4.33 -3.98
C VAL A 89 8.77 -2.90 -4.52
N PRO A 90 9.60 -2.42 -5.48
CA PRO A 90 9.46 -1.06 -5.99
C PRO A 90 8.12 -0.85 -6.71
N VAL A 91 7.59 -1.87 -7.37
CA VAL A 91 6.28 -1.78 -8.04
C VAL A 91 5.16 -1.60 -7.02
N VAL A 92 5.18 -2.37 -5.92
CA VAL A 92 4.20 -2.24 -4.83
C VAL A 92 4.35 -0.89 -4.12
N ALA A 93 5.58 -0.44 -3.87
CA ALA A 93 5.85 0.87 -3.28
C ALA A 93 5.29 2.00 -4.15
N CYS A 94 5.54 1.98 -5.46
CA CYS A 94 4.98 2.94 -6.41
C CYS A 94 3.45 2.86 -6.47
N GLY A 95 2.87 1.67 -6.42
CA GLY A 95 1.42 1.48 -6.36
C GLY A 95 0.79 2.10 -5.12
N ASN A 96 1.43 1.95 -3.96
CA ASN A 96 1.01 2.59 -2.71
C ASN A 96 1.14 4.12 -2.77
N ALA A 97 2.25 4.62 -3.32
CA ALA A 97 2.45 6.06 -3.53
C ALA A 97 1.40 6.63 -4.50
N LEU A 98 1.11 5.93 -5.61
CA LEU A 98 0.08 6.31 -6.57
C LEU A 98 -1.30 6.41 -5.92
N LEU A 99 -1.67 5.44 -5.09
CA LEU A 99 -2.93 5.46 -4.35
C LEU A 99 -3.04 6.71 -3.46
N CYS A 100 -1.99 7.03 -2.71
CA CYS A 100 -1.96 8.21 -1.86
C CYS A 100 -1.99 9.51 -2.67
N LEU A 101 -1.26 9.58 -3.79
CA LEU A 101 -1.24 10.74 -4.68
C LEU A 101 -2.62 11.01 -5.27
N VAL A 102 -3.25 10.00 -5.86
CA VAL A 102 -4.58 10.13 -6.46
C VAL A 102 -5.59 10.55 -5.41
N PHE A 103 -5.62 9.85 -4.27
CA PHE A 103 -6.54 10.18 -3.18
C PHE A 103 -6.33 11.60 -2.65
N GLY A 104 -5.09 11.99 -2.40
CA GLY A 104 -4.77 13.31 -1.86
C GLY A 104 -5.05 14.46 -2.84
N LEU A 105 -4.79 14.27 -4.14
CA LEU A 105 -5.02 15.28 -5.18
C LEU A 105 -6.51 15.47 -5.51
N LEU A 106 -7.29 14.40 -5.44
CA LEU A 106 -8.73 14.43 -5.70
C LEU A 106 -9.56 14.81 -4.46
N ARG A 107 -8.93 14.85 -3.29
CA ARG A 107 -9.59 15.22 -2.05
C ARG A 107 -10.15 16.64 -2.14
N GLY A 108 -11.43 16.78 -1.79
CA GLY A 108 -12.16 18.06 -1.89
C GLY A 108 -12.69 18.40 -3.28
N LYS A 109 -12.34 17.61 -4.32
CA LYS A 109 -12.88 17.77 -5.69
C LYS A 109 -14.01 16.77 -5.99
N LEU A 110 -13.95 15.60 -5.40
CA LEU A 110 -14.91 14.52 -5.52
C LEU A 110 -15.42 14.10 -4.15
N SER A 111 -16.56 13.36 -4.14
CA SER A 111 -17.00 12.70 -2.90
C SER A 111 -15.95 11.69 -2.42
N ASP A 112 -15.80 11.55 -1.10
CA ASP A 112 -14.76 10.69 -0.51
C ASP A 112 -14.86 9.23 -1.00
N TRP A 113 -16.08 8.71 -1.20
CA TRP A 113 -16.30 7.38 -1.74
C TRP A 113 -15.77 7.21 -3.17
N LEU A 114 -16.08 8.15 -4.06
CA LEU A 114 -15.60 8.11 -5.44
C LEU A 114 -14.08 8.23 -5.48
N ASN A 115 -13.51 9.06 -4.63
CA ASN A 115 -12.07 9.24 -4.54
C ASN A 115 -11.35 7.95 -4.11
N VAL A 116 -11.87 7.27 -3.07
CA VAL A 116 -11.35 5.98 -2.61
C VAL A 116 -11.42 4.93 -3.72
N VAL A 117 -12.55 4.82 -4.40
CA VAL A 117 -12.75 3.85 -5.49
C VAL A 117 -11.79 4.12 -6.65
N ILE A 118 -11.68 5.37 -7.10
CA ILE A 118 -10.78 5.75 -8.20
C ILE A 118 -9.33 5.44 -7.85
N ALA A 119 -8.88 5.84 -6.65
CA ALA A 119 -7.52 5.58 -6.21
C ALA A 119 -7.21 4.08 -6.10
N ALA A 120 -8.15 3.28 -5.59
CA ALA A 120 -8.01 1.83 -5.47
C ALA A 120 -7.98 1.14 -6.84
N VAL A 121 -8.85 1.53 -7.77
CA VAL A 121 -8.91 0.98 -9.13
C VAL A 121 -7.63 1.31 -9.90
N LEU A 122 -7.14 2.54 -9.82
CA LEU A 122 -5.89 2.93 -10.49
C LEU A 122 -4.69 2.16 -9.94
N LYS A 123 -4.59 1.99 -8.61
CA LYS A 123 -3.56 1.14 -8.01
C LYS A 123 -3.67 -0.31 -8.47
N CYS A 124 -4.87 -0.87 -8.46
CA CYS A 124 -5.10 -2.25 -8.87
C CYS A 124 -4.69 -2.46 -10.33
N GLY A 125 -5.10 -1.58 -11.24
CA GLY A 125 -4.70 -1.61 -12.65
C GLY A 125 -3.19 -1.47 -12.84
N PHE A 126 -2.56 -0.57 -12.09
CA PHE A 126 -1.11 -0.39 -12.10
C PHE A 126 -0.36 -1.66 -11.68
N LEU A 127 -0.77 -2.29 -10.58
CA LEU A 127 -0.16 -3.54 -10.11
C LEU A 127 -0.44 -4.70 -11.07
N TRP A 128 -1.66 -4.79 -11.60
CA TRP A 128 -2.05 -5.85 -12.53
C TRP A 128 -1.22 -5.82 -13.83
N LEU A 129 -0.85 -4.63 -14.31
CA LEU A 129 0.00 -4.47 -15.49
C LEU A 129 1.48 -4.71 -15.19
N LEU A 130 2.01 -4.12 -14.10
CA LEU A 130 3.45 -4.07 -13.87
C LEU A 130 4.00 -5.30 -13.16
N VAL A 131 3.25 -5.92 -12.25
CA VAL A 131 3.75 -7.10 -11.52
C VAL A 131 4.06 -8.27 -12.45
N PRO A 132 3.16 -8.69 -13.37
CA PRO A 132 3.47 -9.76 -14.30
C PRO A 132 4.62 -9.41 -15.25
N LEU A 133 4.72 -8.14 -15.66
CA LEU A 133 5.79 -7.68 -16.54
C LEU A 133 7.16 -7.76 -15.88
N VAL A 134 7.25 -7.35 -14.60
CA VAL A 134 8.49 -7.44 -13.82
C VAL A 134 8.86 -8.88 -13.53
N VAL A 135 7.90 -9.73 -13.14
CA VAL A 135 8.13 -11.15 -12.85
C VAL A 135 8.67 -11.87 -14.08
N ARG A 136 8.09 -11.63 -15.27
CA ARG A 136 8.58 -12.17 -16.55
C ARG A 136 9.96 -11.65 -16.92
N ALA A 137 10.23 -10.34 -16.72
CA ALA A 137 11.51 -9.73 -17.05
C ALA A 137 12.67 -10.27 -16.19
N VAL A 138 12.39 -10.66 -14.96
CA VAL A 138 13.39 -11.22 -14.02
C VAL A 138 13.53 -12.73 -14.15
N GLY A 139 12.65 -13.39 -14.93
CA GLY A 139 12.72 -14.85 -15.18
C GLY A 139 12.40 -15.69 -13.94
N VAL A 140 11.59 -15.18 -13.03
CA VAL A 140 11.08 -15.97 -11.90
C VAL A 140 10.09 -17.01 -12.48
N PRO A 141 10.31 -18.32 -12.32
CA PRO A 141 9.36 -19.34 -12.77
C PRO A 141 8.03 -19.18 -12.02
N ASP A 142 6.94 -19.41 -12.75
CA ASP A 142 5.56 -19.40 -12.23
C ASP A 142 5.36 -20.44 -11.13
#